data_c428de5153196d73854648d9b09efdef
#
_entry.id   c428de5153196d73854648d9b09efdef
#
_cell.length_a   1.000
_cell.length_b   1.000
_cell.length_c   1.000
_cell.angle_alpha   90.00
_cell.angle_beta   90.00
_cell.angle_gamma   90.00
#
_symmetry.space_group_name_H-M   'P 1'
#
loop_
_entity.id
_entity.type
_entity.pdbx_description
1 polymer ?
#
loop_
_entity_poly.entity_id
_entity_poly.type
_entity_poly.pdbx_seq_one_letter_code
_entity_poly.pdbx_strand_id
1 'polypeptide(L)'
;MTTIQEFNQIDGRISSLYHAAALKMGLSDSEFRILYTLAVNAPGYLQSALREAMGMGRSTVNSALKKLEREGILTLSPGSGRHTCVSLTAQGHRLADRTVCRLIRLEDRIYASWTPEEQALLLRLNRDFTEKLEAIVASL
;
A
#
# COMPACT_ATOMS: atom_id res chain seq x y z
N MET A 1 -0.33 12.67 -29.92
CA MET A 1 -1.53 11.90 -29.56
C MET A 1 -1.25 11.13 -28.30
N THR A 2 -2.11 11.31 -27.30
CA THR A 2 -1.96 10.60 -26.01
C THR A 2 -2.45 9.16 -26.14
N THR A 3 -1.79 8.24 -25.45
CA THR A 3 -2.13 6.82 -25.47
C THR A 3 -2.15 6.27 -24.04
N ILE A 4 -2.80 5.14 -23.87
CA ILE A 4 -2.79 4.43 -22.57
C ILE A 4 -1.39 3.93 -22.22
N GLN A 5 -0.53 3.71 -23.22
CA GLN A 5 0.85 3.32 -22.99
C GLN A 5 1.66 4.43 -22.31
N GLU A 6 1.35 5.71 -22.58
CA GLU A 6 1.96 6.83 -21.85
C GLU A 6 1.58 6.80 -20.36
N PHE A 7 0.31 6.50 -20.06
CA PHE A 7 -0.14 6.29 -18.68
C PHE A 7 0.63 5.15 -18.02
N ASN A 8 0.81 4.03 -18.72
CA ASN A 8 1.54 2.87 -18.19
C ASN A 8 3.01 3.19 -17.92
N GLN A 9 3.63 4.03 -18.74
CA GLN A 9 5.01 4.49 -18.51
C GLN A 9 5.09 5.37 -17.26
N ILE A 10 4.13 6.26 -17.06
CA ILE A 10 4.04 7.09 -15.86
C ILE A 10 3.83 6.21 -14.63
N ASP A 11 2.93 5.24 -14.70
CA ASP A 11 2.67 4.30 -13.62
C ASP A 11 3.92 3.50 -13.25
N GLY A 12 4.69 3.06 -14.25
CA GLY A 12 5.97 2.39 -14.03
C GLY A 12 6.99 3.27 -13.31
N ARG A 13 7.04 4.56 -13.66
CA ARG A 13 7.90 5.53 -12.96
C ARG A 13 7.45 5.74 -11.53
N ILE A 14 6.15 5.81 -11.29
CA ILE A 14 5.59 5.92 -9.93
C ILE A 14 6.04 4.71 -9.09
N SER A 15 5.92 3.51 -9.62
CA SER A 15 6.35 2.27 -8.93
C SER A 15 7.84 2.32 -8.59
N SER A 16 8.68 2.77 -9.53
CA SER A 16 10.12 2.91 -9.30
C SER A 16 10.44 3.92 -8.20
N LEU A 17 9.68 5.02 -8.14
CA LEU A 17 9.86 6.05 -7.11
C LEU A 17 9.47 5.54 -5.73
N TYR A 18 8.42 4.76 -5.61
CA TYR A 18 8.06 4.12 -4.33
C TYR A 18 9.10 3.10 -3.89
N HIS A 19 9.68 2.35 -4.82
CA HIS A 19 10.80 1.46 -4.50
C HIS A 19 12.00 2.25 -3.95
N ALA A 20 12.34 3.35 -4.60
CA ALA A 20 13.42 4.23 -4.14
C ALA A 20 13.12 4.83 -2.75
N ALA A 21 11.86 5.21 -2.51
CA ALA A 21 11.42 5.70 -1.20
C ALA A 21 11.59 4.63 -0.11
N ALA A 22 11.20 3.40 -0.38
CA ALA A 22 11.36 2.29 0.55
C ALA A 22 12.84 2.10 0.92
N LEU A 23 13.73 2.09 -0.08
CA LEU A 23 15.16 1.97 0.15
C LEU A 23 15.70 3.10 1.05
N LYS A 24 15.28 4.34 0.81
CA LYS A 24 15.70 5.49 1.63
C LYS A 24 15.21 5.40 3.05
N MET A 25 14.10 4.72 3.28
CA MET A 25 13.53 4.50 4.62
C MET A 25 14.12 3.27 5.32
N GLY A 26 14.99 2.51 4.63
CA GLY A 26 15.55 1.27 5.16
C GLY A 26 14.55 0.12 5.19
N LEU A 27 13.55 0.14 4.32
CA LEU A 27 12.49 -0.85 4.26
C LEU A 27 12.56 -1.65 2.96
N SER A 28 12.19 -2.93 3.01
CA SER A 28 11.90 -3.69 1.79
C SER A 28 10.57 -3.21 1.21
N ASP A 29 10.31 -3.54 -0.06
CA ASP A 29 9.04 -3.17 -0.70
C ASP A 29 7.84 -3.74 0.04
N SER A 30 7.92 -4.99 0.52
CA SER A 30 6.84 -5.61 1.27
C SER A 30 6.65 -4.97 2.65
N GLU A 31 7.73 -4.69 3.37
CA GLU A 31 7.66 -3.97 4.64
C GLU A 31 7.05 -2.58 4.47
N PHE A 32 7.48 -1.86 3.43
CA PHE A 32 6.94 -0.55 3.10
C PHE A 32 5.42 -0.61 2.87
N ARG A 33 4.96 -1.55 2.04
CA ARG A 33 3.53 -1.67 1.73
C ARG A 33 2.70 -2.06 2.95
N ILE A 34 3.22 -2.95 3.78
CA ILE A 34 2.55 -3.33 5.03
C ILE A 34 2.39 -2.11 5.94
N LEU A 35 3.47 -1.40 6.21
CA LEU A 35 3.44 -0.23 7.08
C LEU A 35 2.55 0.88 6.52
N TYR A 36 2.62 1.13 5.23
CA TYR A 36 1.77 2.10 4.56
C TYR A 36 0.29 1.75 4.72
N THR A 37 -0.08 0.52 4.43
CA THR A 37 -1.47 0.05 4.53
C THR A 37 -1.98 0.16 5.97
N LEU A 38 -1.17 -0.25 6.95
CA LEU A 38 -1.56 -0.17 8.36
C LEU A 38 -1.64 1.26 8.86
N ALA A 39 -0.81 2.17 8.33
CA ALA A 39 -0.83 3.57 8.72
C ALA A 39 -2.08 4.31 8.26
N VAL A 40 -2.63 3.96 7.10
CA VAL A 40 -3.82 4.64 6.53
C VAL A 40 -5.14 3.98 6.93
N ASN A 41 -5.10 2.89 7.68
CA ASN A 41 -6.29 2.15 8.10
C ASN A 41 -6.38 2.07 9.62
N ALA A 42 -7.58 1.76 10.12
CA ALA A 42 -7.82 1.57 11.54
C ALA A 42 -7.05 0.34 12.07
N PRO A 43 -6.69 0.31 13.36
CA PRO A 43 -6.07 -0.86 13.99
C PRO A 43 -6.93 -2.11 13.82
N GLY A 44 -6.28 -3.29 13.83
CA GLY A 44 -6.97 -4.55 13.66
C GLY A 44 -7.33 -4.87 12.21
N TYR A 45 -6.48 -4.45 11.28
CA TYR A 45 -6.68 -4.71 9.85
C TYR A 45 -6.59 -6.21 9.56
N LEU A 46 -7.53 -6.73 8.76
CA LEU A 46 -7.54 -8.16 8.44
C LEU A 46 -6.32 -8.56 7.63
N GLN A 47 -5.65 -9.63 8.03
CA GLN A 47 -4.48 -10.14 7.32
C GLN A 47 -4.79 -10.53 5.88
N SER A 48 -5.96 -11.11 5.63
CA SER A 48 -6.41 -11.46 4.28
C SER A 48 -6.60 -10.24 3.40
N ALA A 49 -7.20 -9.17 3.95
CA ALA A 49 -7.37 -7.91 3.24
C ALA A 49 -6.03 -7.24 2.93
N LEU A 50 -5.07 -7.35 3.85
CA LEU A 50 -3.72 -6.83 3.65
C LEU A 50 -3.03 -7.53 2.47
N ARG A 51 -3.13 -8.85 2.40
CA ARG A 51 -2.56 -9.62 1.29
C ARG A 51 -3.17 -9.23 -0.06
N GLU A 52 -4.49 -9.04 -0.11
CA GLU A 52 -5.17 -8.59 -1.32
C GLU A 52 -4.74 -7.18 -1.73
N ALA A 53 -4.65 -6.26 -0.77
CA ALA A 53 -4.27 -4.88 -1.02
C ALA A 53 -2.84 -4.75 -1.55
N MET A 54 -1.94 -5.63 -1.14
CA MET A 54 -0.53 -5.55 -1.52
C MET A 54 -0.25 -6.04 -2.95
N GLY A 55 -1.08 -6.95 -3.48
CA GLY A 55 -0.85 -7.51 -4.82
C GLY A 55 0.45 -8.29 -4.95
N MET A 56 1.05 -8.72 -3.84
CA MET A 56 2.27 -9.52 -3.81
C MET A 56 1.94 -10.98 -3.54
N GLY A 57 2.88 -11.87 -3.83
CA GLY A 57 2.74 -13.29 -3.54
C GLY A 57 2.49 -13.54 -2.04
N ARG A 58 1.66 -14.53 -1.73
CA ARG A 58 1.29 -14.87 -0.36
C ARG A 58 2.50 -15.16 0.53
N SER A 59 3.47 -15.89 -0.03
CA SER A 59 4.71 -16.25 0.68
C SER A 59 5.53 -15.01 1.05
N THR A 60 5.65 -14.05 0.13
CA THR A 60 6.37 -12.79 0.33
C THR A 60 5.73 -11.98 1.46
N VAL A 61 4.40 -11.84 1.45
CA VAL A 61 3.67 -11.09 2.47
C VAL A 61 3.80 -11.77 3.83
N ASN A 62 3.62 -13.08 3.89
CA ASN A 62 3.72 -13.84 5.14
C ASN A 62 5.13 -13.74 5.75
N SER A 63 6.17 -13.83 4.93
CA SER A 63 7.56 -13.70 5.39
C SER A 63 7.83 -12.31 5.98
N ALA A 64 7.34 -11.26 5.33
CA ALA A 64 7.48 -9.89 5.80
C ALA A 64 6.72 -9.67 7.11
N LEU A 65 5.49 -10.19 7.22
CA LEU A 65 4.68 -10.09 8.45
C LEU A 65 5.38 -10.77 9.62
N LYS A 66 5.91 -11.97 9.42
CA LYS A 66 6.64 -12.70 10.48
C LYS A 66 7.90 -11.96 10.92
N LYS A 67 8.62 -11.38 9.98
CA LYS A 67 9.81 -10.59 10.29
C LYS A 67 9.45 -9.37 11.14
N LEU A 68 8.43 -8.62 10.74
CA LEU A 68 7.98 -7.43 11.46
C LEU A 68 7.42 -7.78 12.84
N GLU A 69 6.75 -8.92 12.98
CA GLU A 69 6.27 -9.42 14.27
C GLU A 69 7.45 -9.73 15.19
N ARG A 70 8.46 -10.44 14.70
CA ARG A 70 9.66 -10.77 15.48
C ARG A 70 10.42 -9.52 15.93
N GLU A 71 10.42 -8.48 15.09
CA GLU A 71 11.08 -7.21 15.41
C GLU A 71 10.27 -6.32 16.34
N GLY A 72 9.07 -6.76 16.73
CA GLY A 72 8.19 -6.02 17.64
C GLY A 72 7.49 -4.83 16.99
N ILE A 73 7.39 -4.81 15.65
CA ILE A 73 6.77 -3.72 14.90
C ILE A 73 5.25 -3.88 14.82
N LEU A 74 4.78 -5.12 14.70
CA LEU A 74 3.36 -5.40 14.64
C LEU A 74 3.01 -6.65 15.47
N THR A 75 1.71 -6.81 15.70
CA THR A 75 1.16 -8.01 16.34
C THR A 75 0.12 -8.63 15.43
N LEU A 76 0.08 -9.96 15.46
CA LEU A 76 -0.97 -10.75 14.85
C LEU A 76 -1.86 -11.28 15.97
N SER A 77 -3.14 -10.93 15.93
CA SER A 77 -4.08 -11.31 16.97
C SER A 77 -5.32 -11.95 16.35
N PRO A 78 -6.00 -12.86 17.09
CA PRO A 78 -7.27 -13.41 16.61
C PRO A 78 -8.31 -12.29 16.47
N GLY A 79 -9.00 -12.28 15.32
CA GLY A 79 -10.18 -11.46 15.13
C GLY A 79 -11.44 -12.28 15.39
N SER A 80 -12.58 -11.83 14.85
CA SER A 80 -13.83 -12.58 14.89
C SER A 80 -13.70 -13.87 14.09
N GLY A 81 -14.03 -15.01 14.69
CA GLY A 81 -13.96 -16.29 14.01
C GLY A 81 -12.53 -16.75 13.75
N ARG A 82 -12.24 -17.16 12.51
CA ARG A 82 -10.91 -17.65 12.09
C ARG A 82 -10.00 -16.57 11.52
N HIS A 83 -10.40 -15.32 11.60
CA HIS A 83 -9.64 -14.22 11.02
C HIS A 83 -8.49 -13.82 11.93
N THR A 84 -7.38 -13.45 11.29
CA THR A 84 -6.23 -12.86 11.99
C THR A 84 -6.19 -11.37 11.66
N CYS A 85 -6.02 -10.56 12.70
CA CYS A 85 -5.89 -9.12 12.59
C CYS A 85 -4.44 -8.69 12.78
N VAL A 86 -4.04 -7.65 12.06
CA VAL A 86 -2.70 -7.07 12.11
C VAL A 86 -2.80 -5.67 12.69
N SER A 87 -1.99 -5.38 13.71
CA SER A 87 -1.96 -4.07 14.34
C SER A 87 -0.52 -3.65 14.60
N LEU A 88 -0.23 -2.35 14.44
CA LEU A 88 1.07 -1.80 14.82
C LEU A 88 1.20 -1.75 16.34
N THR A 89 2.37 -2.11 16.84
CA THR A 89 2.74 -1.89 18.23
C THR A 89 3.10 -0.42 18.45
N ALA A 90 3.37 -0.02 19.70
CA ALA A 90 3.89 1.32 19.99
C ALA A 90 5.20 1.58 19.22
N GLN A 91 6.09 0.58 19.15
CA GLN A 91 7.32 0.65 18.38
C GLN A 91 7.03 0.76 16.88
N GLY A 92 6.02 0.02 16.39
CA GLY A 92 5.57 0.09 15.00
C GLY A 92 5.02 1.46 14.63
N HIS A 93 4.24 2.07 15.51
CA HIS A 93 3.76 3.44 15.31
C HIS A 93 4.90 4.44 15.22
N ARG A 94 5.93 4.29 16.08
CA ARG A 94 7.12 5.16 16.02
C ARG A 94 7.87 4.99 14.71
N LEU A 95 8.02 3.75 14.23
CA LEU A 95 8.64 3.48 12.93
C LEU A 95 7.81 4.09 11.79
N ALA A 96 6.51 3.89 11.80
CA ALA A 96 5.62 4.45 10.78
C ALA A 96 5.68 5.98 10.77
N ASP A 97 5.70 6.62 11.94
CA ASP A 97 5.73 8.09 12.04
C ASP A 97 6.96 8.70 11.37
N ARG A 98 8.12 8.06 11.50
CA ARG A 98 9.36 8.57 10.89
C ARG A 98 9.61 8.10 9.46
N THR A 99 8.76 7.20 8.93
CA THR A 99 8.89 6.65 7.59
C THR A 99 7.64 6.91 6.75
N VAL A 100 6.73 5.95 6.66
CA VAL A 100 5.58 6.00 5.76
C VAL A 100 4.63 7.16 6.05
N CYS A 101 4.42 7.53 7.30
CA CYS A 101 3.54 8.65 7.65
C CYS A 101 4.08 9.98 7.12
N ARG A 102 5.40 10.15 7.11
CA ARG A 102 6.03 11.33 6.51
C ARG A 102 5.75 11.40 5.01
N LEU A 103 5.91 10.28 4.33
CA LEU A 103 5.62 10.18 2.90
C LEU A 103 4.14 10.47 2.62
N ILE A 104 3.24 9.89 3.40
CA ILE A 104 1.79 10.09 3.25
C ILE A 104 1.44 11.58 3.34
N ARG A 105 2.00 12.30 4.32
CA ARG A 105 1.75 13.74 4.43
C ARG A 105 2.22 14.52 3.20
N LEU A 106 3.34 14.10 2.60
CA LEU A 106 3.85 14.74 1.39
C LEU A 106 3.00 14.38 0.17
N GLU A 107 2.54 13.15 0.07
CA GLU A 107 1.58 12.73 -0.97
C GLU A 107 0.28 13.54 -0.87
N ASP A 108 -0.23 13.73 0.34
CA ASP A 108 -1.44 14.51 0.57
C ASP A 108 -1.29 15.95 0.07
N ARG A 109 -0.09 16.53 0.19
CA ARG A 109 0.18 17.86 -0.36
C ARG A 109 0.14 17.89 -1.88
N ILE A 110 0.63 16.83 -2.54
CA ILE A 110 0.52 16.71 -3.99
C ILE A 110 -0.95 16.67 -4.38
N TYR A 111 -1.72 15.79 -3.75
CA TYR A 111 -3.14 15.63 -4.02
C TYR A 111 -3.91 16.93 -3.77
N ALA A 112 -3.60 17.63 -2.69
CA ALA A 112 -4.23 18.90 -2.35
C ALA A 112 -3.90 20.04 -3.33
N SER A 113 -2.84 19.89 -4.14
CA SER A 113 -2.50 20.87 -5.17
C SER A 113 -3.43 20.81 -6.40
N TRP A 114 -4.22 19.76 -6.51
CA TRP A 114 -5.19 19.57 -7.59
C TRP A 114 -6.55 20.09 -7.18
N THR A 115 -7.36 20.48 -8.16
CA THR A 115 -8.74 20.88 -7.89
C THR A 115 -9.57 19.67 -7.43
N PRO A 116 -10.70 19.90 -6.71
CA PRO A 116 -11.60 18.80 -6.36
C PRO A 116 -12.07 17.98 -7.57
N GLU A 117 -12.29 18.64 -8.70
CA GLU A 117 -12.70 18.00 -9.94
C GLU A 117 -11.60 17.08 -10.48
N GLU A 118 -10.35 17.56 -10.46
CA GLU A 118 -9.19 16.77 -10.88
C GLU A 118 -8.95 15.57 -9.97
N GLN A 119 -9.09 15.77 -8.66
CA GLN A 119 -8.97 14.69 -7.67
C GLN A 119 -10.01 13.59 -7.93
N ALA A 120 -11.25 13.97 -8.10
CA ALA A 120 -12.35 13.03 -8.38
C ALA A 120 -12.14 12.32 -9.71
N LEU A 121 -11.68 13.02 -10.73
CA LEU A 121 -11.45 12.46 -12.07
C LEU A 121 -10.31 11.43 -12.04
N LEU A 122 -9.21 11.71 -11.35
CA LEU A 122 -8.09 10.78 -11.20
C LEU A 122 -8.58 9.45 -10.62
N LEU A 123 -9.32 9.49 -9.52
CA LEU A 123 -9.81 8.29 -8.85
C LEU A 123 -10.82 7.54 -9.71
N ARG A 124 -11.75 8.26 -10.33
CA ARG A 124 -12.77 7.65 -11.19
C ARG A 124 -12.14 6.90 -12.37
N LEU A 125 -11.21 7.56 -13.08
CA LEU A 125 -10.58 6.97 -14.25
C LEU A 125 -9.67 5.80 -13.87
N ASN A 126 -8.93 5.89 -12.76
CA ASN A 126 -8.08 4.80 -12.31
C ASN A 126 -8.90 3.59 -11.86
N ARG A 127 -10.01 3.79 -11.17
CA ARG A 127 -10.93 2.70 -10.80
C ARG A 127 -11.53 2.03 -12.02
N ASP A 128 -12.01 2.83 -12.97
CA ASP A 128 -12.60 2.32 -14.21
C ASP A 128 -11.58 1.49 -15.00
N PHE A 129 -10.37 2.00 -15.15
CA PHE A 129 -9.29 1.29 -15.84
C PHE A 129 -8.96 -0.04 -15.14
N THR A 130 -8.86 -0.02 -13.81
CA THR A 130 -8.55 -1.22 -13.02
C THR A 130 -9.61 -2.29 -13.19
N GLU A 131 -10.88 -1.94 -13.07
CA GLU A 131 -12.01 -2.88 -13.22
C GLU A 131 -12.05 -3.50 -14.62
N LYS A 132 -11.87 -2.69 -15.64
CA LYS A 132 -11.86 -3.17 -17.03
C LYS A 132 -10.65 -4.04 -17.32
N LEU A 133 -9.49 -3.68 -16.77
CA LEU A 133 -8.28 -4.47 -16.93
C LEU A 133 -8.40 -5.83 -16.23
N GLU A 134 -9.00 -5.87 -15.04
CA GLU A 134 -9.26 -7.14 -14.34
C GLU A 134 -10.09 -8.09 -15.21
N ALA A 135 -11.13 -7.57 -15.86
CA ALA A 135 -11.97 -8.37 -16.76
C ALA A 135 -11.18 -8.90 -17.96
N ILE A 136 -10.30 -8.08 -18.54
CA ILE A 136 -9.42 -8.48 -19.63
C ILE A 136 -8.46 -9.58 -19.18
N VAL A 137 -7.79 -9.39 -18.06
CA VAL A 137 -6.83 -10.36 -17.53
C VAL A 137 -7.51 -11.70 -17.23
N ALA A 138 -8.71 -11.68 -16.69
CA ALA A 138 -9.47 -12.90 -16.41
C ALA A 138 -9.81 -13.69 -17.67
N SER A 139 -9.85 -13.05 -18.84
CA SER A 139 -10.17 -13.68 -20.13
C SER A 139 -8.95 -14.09 -20.95
N LEU A 140 -7.73 -13.80 -20.49
CA LEU A 140 -6.51 -14.19 -21.19
C LEU A 140 -6.20 -15.68 -21.10
#